data_bea69bec3d6c41f9d5c8d75a10a62f12
#
_entry.id   bea69bec3d6c41f9d5c8d75a10a62f12
#
_cell.length_a   1.000
_cell.length_b   1.000
_cell.length_c   1.000
_cell.angle_alpha   90.00
_cell.angle_beta   90.00
_cell.angle_gamma   90.00
#
_symmetry.space_group_name_H-M   'P 1'
#
loop_
_entity.id
_entity.type
_entity.pdbx_description
1 polymer ?
#
loop_
_entity_poly.entity_id
_entity_poly.type
_entity_poly.pdbx_seq_one_letter_code
_entity_poly.pdbx_strand_id
1 'polypeptide(L)'
;MPLIKGNMQGINGRLILKKYYNRILQVLEEKGEDISLLPKLPDDPVYETELKNEKDVERLLLEPLLKKLGFTEPQWKKQMKLRMGRGDRVFPDYVIFPKEERNNESAYWAWEAKYSIIDSRQLKEDFGQVRSYALRLNCKGLGLISKEGVWLSTPDFSFKNIKYWSWKQISANDHFNEIFDIAGNKDGRKK
;
A
#
# COMPACT_ATOMS: atom_id res chain seq x y z
N MET A 1 -19.93 -11.28 -32.08
CA MET A 1 -19.58 -9.86 -31.88
C MET A 1 -18.48 -9.51 -32.86
N PRO A 2 -18.64 -8.52 -33.74
CA PRO A 2 -17.57 -8.15 -34.65
C PRO A 2 -16.42 -7.54 -33.83
N LEU A 3 -15.22 -8.05 -34.04
CA LEU A 3 -14.00 -7.42 -33.57
C LEU A 3 -13.95 -6.01 -34.15
N ILE A 4 -14.09 -5.02 -33.30
CA ILE A 4 -13.90 -3.64 -33.66
C ILE A 4 -12.45 -3.52 -34.15
N LYS A 5 -12.28 -3.32 -35.46
CA LYS A 5 -11.04 -2.82 -36.05
C LYS A 5 -10.84 -1.36 -35.57
N GLY A 6 -10.65 -1.18 -34.29
CA GLY A 6 -10.30 0.08 -33.69
C GLY A 6 -8.79 0.11 -33.51
N ASN A 7 -8.20 1.14 -34.05
CA ASN A 7 -6.78 1.48 -33.98
C ASN A 7 -6.17 1.15 -32.61
N MET A 8 -5.36 0.10 -32.55
CA MET A 8 -4.62 -0.32 -31.36
C MET A 8 -3.60 0.74 -30.88
N GLN A 9 -3.38 1.80 -31.65
CA GLN A 9 -2.48 2.89 -31.32
C GLN A 9 -2.93 3.78 -30.15
N GLY A 10 -4.18 3.65 -29.67
CA GLY A 10 -4.69 4.43 -28.53
C GLY A 10 -4.69 3.70 -27.19
N ILE A 11 -4.23 2.45 -27.12
CA ILE A 11 -4.20 1.65 -25.87
C ILE A 11 -2.79 1.65 -25.29
N ASN A 12 -2.10 2.79 -25.34
CA ASN A 12 -0.84 2.94 -24.67
C ASN A 12 -1.06 2.91 -23.15
N GLY A 13 -0.75 1.76 -22.53
CA GLY A 13 -0.52 1.66 -21.10
C GLY A 13 -1.77 1.55 -20.21
N ARG A 14 -2.96 1.28 -20.73
CA ARG A 14 -4.08 0.91 -19.87
C ARG A 14 -3.91 -0.53 -19.40
N LEU A 15 -3.75 -0.71 -18.09
CA LEU A 15 -3.79 -2.01 -17.46
C LEU A 15 -5.10 -2.70 -17.82
N ILE A 16 -5.01 -3.80 -18.57
CA ILE A 16 -6.14 -4.71 -18.75
C ILE A 16 -6.30 -5.43 -17.41
N LEU A 17 -7.44 -5.24 -16.76
CA LEU A 17 -7.75 -5.96 -15.53
C LEU A 17 -7.59 -7.47 -15.76
N LYS A 18 -6.98 -8.19 -14.80
CA LYS A 18 -6.72 -9.64 -14.89
C LYS A 18 -7.95 -10.45 -15.34
N LYS A 19 -9.15 -10.09 -14.86
CA LYS A 19 -10.42 -10.73 -15.28
C LYS A 19 -10.66 -10.63 -16.78
N TYR A 20 -10.31 -9.50 -17.41
CA TYR A 20 -10.47 -9.34 -18.87
C TYR A 20 -9.36 -10.07 -19.62
N TYR A 21 -8.15 -10.07 -19.09
CA TYR A 21 -7.05 -10.84 -19.64
C TYR A 21 -7.36 -12.35 -19.60
N ASN A 22 -7.79 -12.87 -18.45
CA ASN A 22 -8.20 -14.27 -18.30
C ASN A 22 -9.37 -14.63 -19.22
N ARG A 23 -10.33 -13.68 -19.41
CA ARG A 23 -11.42 -13.90 -20.38
C ARG A 23 -10.92 -13.95 -21.82
N ILE A 24 -9.92 -13.12 -22.16
CA ILE A 24 -9.27 -13.17 -23.49
C ILE A 24 -8.57 -14.52 -23.68
N LEU A 25 -7.79 -14.98 -22.69
CA LEU A 25 -7.13 -16.28 -22.75
C LEU A 25 -8.14 -17.41 -22.95
N GLN A 26 -9.21 -17.42 -22.16
CA GLN A 26 -10.28 -18.40 -22.29
C GLN A 26 -10.91 -18.41 -23.71
N VAL A 27 -11.20 -17.25 -24.27
CA VAL A 27 -11.76 -17.14 -25.62
C VAL A 27 -10.78 -17.61 -26.70
N LEU A 28 -9.49 -17.35 -26.54
CA LEU A 28 -8.46 -17.83 -27.45
C LEU A 28 -8.34 -19.34 -27.38
N GLU A 29 -8.32 -19.91 -26.17
CA GLU A 29 -8.29 -21.37 -25.94
C GLU A 29 -9.53 -22.06 -26.51
N GLU A 30 -10.73 -21.49 -26.31
CA GLU A 30 -12.00 -21.96 -26.91
C GLU A 30 -11.95 -21.96 -28.46
N LYS A 31 -11.12 -21.09 -29.04
CA LYS A 31 -10.90 -21.01 -30.49
C LYS A 31 -9.76 -21.90 -31.00
N GLY A 32 -9.11 -22.64 -30.11
CA GLY A 32 -7.99 -23.51 -30.46
C GLY A 32 -6.67 -22.77 -30.73
N GLU A 33 -6.56 -21.53 -30.29
CA GLU A 33 -5.31 -20.76 -30.41
C GLU A 33 -4.30 -21.20 -29.36
N ASP A 34 -3.03 -21.26 -29.73
CA ASP A 34 -1.95 -21.58 -28.80
C ASP A 34 -1.65 -20.38 -27.87
N ILE A 35 -2.10 -20.50 -26.64
CA ILE A 35 -1.88 -19.49 -25.61
C ILE A 35 -0.56 -19.66 -24.83
N SER A 36 0.21 -20.71 -25.13
CA SER A 36 1.48 -20.99 -24.40
C SER A 36 2.54 -19.90 -24.59
N LEU A 37 2.48 -19.19 -25.72
CA LEU A 37 3.38 -18.09 -26.06
C LEU A 37 2.94 -16.75 -25.47
N LEU A 38 1.75 -16.66 -24.90
CA LEU A 38 1.29 -15.43 -24.27
C LEU A 38 1.95 -15.26 -22.89
N PRO A 39 2.35 -14.04 -22.54
CA PRO A 39 2.97 -13.81 -21.24
C PRO A 39 2.01 -14.24 -20.13
N LYS A 40 2.44 -15.21 -19.31
CA LYS A 40 1.73 -15.49 -18.06
C LYS A 40 1.82 -14.23 -17.21
N LEU A 41 0.67 -13.61 -16.96
CA LEU A 41 0.65 -12.56 -15.95
C LEU A 41 1.10 -13.19 -14.63
N PRO A 42 2.05 -12.59 -13.92
CA PRO A 42 2.38 -13.04 -12.58
C PRO A 42 1.08 -13.15 -11.79
N ASP A 43 0.99 -14.13 -10.89
CA ASP A 43 -0.14 -14.21 -9.97
C ASP A 43 -0.23 -12.87 -9.27
N ASP A 44 -1.18 -12.04 -9.76
CA ASP A 44 -1.39 -10.75 -9.15
C ASP A 44 -1.75 -11.01 -7.70
N PRO A 45 -1.09 -10.33 -6.81
CA PRO A 45 -1.60 -10.26 -5.47
C PRO A 45 -3.07 -9.86 -5.56
N VAL A 46 -3.90 -10.41 -4.72
CA VAL A 46 -5.37 -10.39 -4.59
C VAL A 46 -6.08 -9.01 -4.75
N TYR A 47 -5.41 -7.99 -5.26
CA TYR A 47 -5.68 -6.57 -5.08
C TYR A 47 -6.85 -5.98 -5.86
N GLU A 48 -7.28 -6.59 -6.95
CA GLU A 48 -8.21 -5.87 -7.83
C GLU A 48 -9.69 -6.24 -7.68
N THR A 49 -10.03 -7.35 -7.05
CA THR A 49 -11.42 -7.85 -7.07
C THR A 49 -12.18 -7.75 -5.76
N GLU A 50 -11.51 -7.53 -4.64
CA GLU A 50 -12.13 -7.64 -3.31
C GLU A 50 -12.12 -6.35 -2.48
N LEU A 51 -11.39 -5.31 -2.89
CA LEU A 51 -11.32 -4.07 -2.13
C LEU A 51 -12.57 -3.22 -2.34
N LYS A 52 -13.33 -2.99 -1.29
CA LYS A 52 -14.56 -2.19 -1.31
C LYS A 52 -14.46 -0.91 -0.49
N ASN A 53 -13.55 -0.88 0.48
CA ASN A 53 -13.42 0.22 1.43
C ASN A 53 -12.03 0.23 2.10
N GLU A 54 -11.76 1.20 2.97
CA GLU A 54 -10.49 1.33 3.69
C GLU A 54 -10.16 0.11 4.56
N LYS A 55 -11.15 -0.52 5.19
CA LYS A 55 -10.91 -1.73 6.02
C LYS A 55 -10.41 -2.91 5.20
N ASP A 56 -10.82 -3.01 3.94
CA ASP A 56 -10.27 -4.03 3.04
C ASP A 56 -8.82 -3.71 2.68
N VAL A 57 -8.47 -2.43 2.47
CA VAL A 57 -7.07 -1.99 2.27
C VAL A 57 -6.22 -2.33 3.49
N GLU A 58 -6.71 -2.04 4.69
CA GLU A 58 -6.02 -2.42 5.93
C GLU A 58 -5.76 -3.93 6.00
N ARG A 59 -6.82 -4.73 5.87
CA ARG A 59 -6.77 -6.19 6.09
C ARG A 59 -6.04 -6.92 4.96
N LEU A 60 -6.28 -6.53 3.71
CA LEU A 60 -5.81 -7.28 2.54
C LEU A 60 -4.49 -6.76 1.98
N LEU A 61 -4.13 -5.51 2.28
CA LEU A 61 -2.90 -4.90 1.78
C LEU A 61 -1.91 -4.54 2.90
N LEU A 62 -2.34 -3.76 3.90
CA LEU A 62 -1.44 -3.26 4.94
C LEU A 62 -0.94 -4.38 5.86
N GLU A 63 -1.84 -5.17 6.41
CA GLU A 63 -1.43 -6.25 7.32
C GLU A 63 -0.51 -7.29 6.66
N PRO A 64 -0.78 -7.78 5.43
CA PRO A 64 0.16 -8.63 4.72
C PRO A 64 1.49 -7.95 4.43
N LEU A 65 1.49 -6.65 4.09
CA LEU A 65 2.72 -5.88 3.90
C LEU A 65 3.53 -5.79 5.20
N LEU A 66 2.89 -5.47 6.32
CA LEU A 66 3.57 -5.42 7.63
C LEU A 66 4.19 -6.77 8.00
N LYS A 67 3.48 -7.88 7.76
CA LYS A 67 4.03 -9.24 7.96
C LYS A 67 5.25 -9.50 7.08
N LYS A 68 5.21 -9.12 5.80
CA LYS A 68 6.36 -9.21 4.89
C LYS A 68 7.52 -8.30 5.30
N LEU A 69 7.23 -7.15 5.89
CA LEU A 69 8.23 -6.24 6.47
C LEU A 69 8.81 -6.77 7.79
N GLY A 70 8.42 -7.95 8.24
CA GLY A 70 8.96 -8.63 9.42
C GLY A 70 8.30 -8.23 10.74
N PHE A 71 7.16 -7.58 10.70
CA PHE A 71 6.38 -7.28 11.90
C PHE A 71 5.33 -8.36 12.19
N THR A 72 5.06 -8.59 13.46
CA THR A 72 4.01 -9.50 13.94
C THR A 72 2.89 -8.71 14.64
N GLU A 73 1.69 -9.29 14.76
CA GLU A 73 0.54 -8.61 15.35
C GLU A 73 0.77 -7.95 16.72
N PRO A 74 1.53 -8.56 17.67
CA PRO A 74 1.85 -7.88 18.92
C PRO A 74 2.73 -6.62 18.76
N GLN A 75 3.39 -6.45 17.62
CA GLN A 75 4.31 -5.33 17.37
C GLN A 75 3.62 -4.13 16.74
N TRP A 76 2.35 -4.24 16.34
CA TRP A 76 1.56 -3.10 15.91
C TRP A 76 0.26 -2.97 16.69
N LYS A 77 -0.24 -1.76 16.74
CA LYS A 77 -1.54 -1.43 17.33
C LYS A 77 -2.39 -0.68 16.33
N LYS A 78 -3.65 -1.09 16.22
CA LYS A 78 -4.68 -0.42 15.42
C LYS A 78 -5.35 0.67 16.24
N GLN A 79 -5.70 1.77 15.59
CA GLN A 79 -6.52 2.83 16.16
C GLN A 79 -6.03 3.30 17.54
N MET A 80 -4.70 3.51 17.66
CA MET A 80 -4.11 4.01 18.89
C MET A 80 -4.66 5.40 19.21
N LYS A 81 -5.24 5.55 20.39
CA LYS A 81 -5.82 6.81 20.82
C LYS A 81 -4.77 7.83 21.19
N LEU A 82 -4.68 8.91 20.43
CA LEU A 82 -3.78 10.03 20.68
C LEU A 82 -4.55 11.26 21.10
N ARG A 83 -3.98 12.04 22.02
CA ARG A 83 -4.48 13.37 22.36
C ARG A 83 -3.73 14.42 21.53
N MET A 84 -4.51 15.24 20.83
CA MET A 84 -4.02 16.39 20.07
C MET A 84 -4.61 17.65 20.69
N GLY A 85 -3.75 18.45 21.37
CA GLY A 85 -4.21 19.70 21.99
C GLY A 85 -5.19 19.51 23.17
N ARG A 86 -6.11 20.48 23.35
CA ARG A 86 -6.97 20.58 24.54
C ARG A 86 -8.19 19.66 24.60
N GLY A 87 -8.39 18.78 23.67
CA GLY A 87 -9.57 17.90 23.74
C GLY A 87 -9.72 16.94 22.59
N ASP A 88 -9.05 17.20 21.49
CA ASP A 88 -9.19 16.38 20.29
C ASP A 88 -8.49 15.05 20.45
N ARG A 89 -9.17 14.01 20.00
CA ARG A 89 -8.65 12.65 19.95
C ARG A 89 -8.56 12.24 18.51
N VAL A 90 -7.40 11.74 18.12
CA VAL A 90 -7.15 11.19 16.80
C VAL A 90 -6.68 9.75 16.92
N PHE A 91 -6.85 8.99 15.84
CA PHE A 91 -6.63 7.56 15.84
C PHE A 91 -5.89 7.20 14.55
N PRO A 92 -4.53 7.12 14.54
CA PRO A 92 -3.80 6.56 13.41
C PRO A 92 -4.26 5.12 13.20
N ASP A 93 -4.41 4.72 11.94
CA ASP A 93 -4.91 3.38 11.63
C ASP A 93 -4.00 2.29 12.20
N TYR A 94 -2.67 2.44 11.99
CA TYR A 94 -1.69 1.53 12.56
C TYR A 94 -0.46 2.27 13.07
N VAL A 95 0.07 1.81 14.19
CA VAL A 95 1.36 2.25 14.74
C VAL A 95 2.22 1.03 15.08
N ILE A 96 3.51 1.12 14.78
CA ILE A 96 4.47 0.04 15.00
C ILE A 96 5.27 0.30 16.26
N PHE A 97 5.45 -0.71 17.10
CA PHE A 97 6.12 -0.63 18.40
C PHE A 97 5.60 0.53 19.26
N PRO A 98 4.28 0.59 19.51
CA PRO A 98 3.71 1.68 20.31
C PRO A 98 4.21 1.62 21.75
N LYS A 99 4.49 2.80 22.31
CA LYS A 99 4.64 3.01 23.75
C LYS A 99 3.55 3.95 24.22
N GLU A 100 2.76 3.52 25.20
CA GLU A 100 1.56 4.21 25.67
C GLU A 100 1.76 4.82 27.07
N GLU A 101 2.92 5.36 27.33
CA GLU A 101 3.16 6.09 28.58
C GLU A 101 2.39 7.40 28.57
N ARG A 102 1.67 7.69 29.65
CA ARG A 102 0.86 8.92 29.76
C ARG A 102 1.73 10.15 29.51
N ASN A 103 1.33 10.99 28.54
CA ASN A 103 2.03 12.17 28.07
C ASN A 103 3.38 11.94 27.38
N ASN A 104 3.77 10.69 27.13
CA ASN A 104 5.00 10.31 26.44
C ASN A 104 4.74 9.14 25.47
N GLU A 105 3.63 9.24 24.75
CA GLU A 105 3.29 8.26 23.73
C GLU A 105 4.28 8.37 22.56
N SER A 106 4.78 7.24 22.11
CA SER A 106 5.68 7.16 20.94
C SER A 106 5.45 5.89 20.13
N ALA A 107 5.92 5.89 18.90
CA ALA A 107 5.90 4.71 18.04
C ALA A 107 7.10 4.72 17.09
N TYR A 108 7.44 3.57 16.55
CA TYR A 108 8.51 3.47 15.55
C TYR A 108 8.06 3.99 14.20
N TRP A 109 6.82 3.67 13.78
CA TRP A 109 6.24 4.01 12.48
C TRP A 109 4.75 4.24 12.59
N ALA A 110 4.20 5.21 11.85
CA ALA A 110 2.77 5.44 11.72
C ALA A 110 2.31 5.13 10.30
N TRP A 111 1.16 4.47 10.17
CA TRP A 111 0.55 4.11 8.90
C TRP A 111 -0.89 4.59 8.85
N GLU A 112 -1.29 5.04 7.67
CA GLU A 112 -2.66 5.41 7.34
C GLU A 112 -3.10 4.68 6.08
N ALA A 113 -4.29 4.11 6.09
CA ALA A 113 -4.90 3.44 4.97
C ALA A 113 -5.97 4.34 4.34
N LYS A 114 -6.03 4.37 3.02
CA LYS A 114 -7.08 5.02 2.24
C LYS A 114 -7.59 4.06 1.19
N TYR A 115 -8.89 4.08 0.93
CA TYR A 115 -9.43 3.24 -0.13
C TYR A 115 -8.77 3.54 -1.48
N SER A 116 -8.64 4.82 -1.82
CA SER A 116 -8.02 5.27 -3.07
C SER A 116 -7.37 6.65 -2.88
N ILE A 117 -6.23 6.85 -3.51
CA ILE A 117 -5.54 8.14 -3.61
C ILE A 117 -5.32 8.42 -5.09
N ILE A 118 -6.21 9.24 -5.68
CA ILE A 118 -6.30 9.41 -7.14
C ILE A 118 -5.55 10.63 -7.67
N ASP A 119 -5.26 11.62 -6.83
CA ASP A 119 -4.59 12.84 -7.24
C ASP A 119 -3.63 13.39 -6.17
N SER A 120 -2.82 14.37 -6.58
CA SER A 120 -1.80 14.97 -5.73
C SER A 120 -2.36 15.83 -4.59
N ARG A 121 -3.58 16.37 -4.74
CA ARG A 121 -4.24 17.16 -3.70
C ARG A 121 -4.66 16.25 -2.55
N GLN A 122 -5.37 15.17 -2.88
CA GLN A 122 -5.77 14.17 -1.90
C GLN A 122 -4.55 13.56 -1.21
N LEU A 123 -3.52 13.18 -1.99
CA LEU A 123 -2.26 12.66 -1.42
C LEU A 123 -1.64 13.64 -0.42
N LYS A 124 -1.66 14.94 -0.70
CA LYS A 124 -1.11 15.96 0.21
C LYS A 124 -1.93 16.11 1.49
N GLU A 125 -3.25 16.02 1.40
CA GLU A 125 -4.16 16.06 2.54
C GLU A 125 -3.96 14.83 3.44
N ASP A 126 -3.98 13.62 2.87
CA ASP A 126 -3.77 12.36 3.59
C ASP A 126 -2.36 12.28 4.19
N PHE A 127 -1.34 12.75 3.45
CA PHE A 127 0.01 12.86 3.97
C PHE A 127 0.09 13.81 5.16
N GLY A 128 -0.60 14.95 5.10
CA GLY A 128 -0.69 15.90 6.22
C GLY A 128 -1.27 15.26 7.48
N GLN A 129 -2.27 14.41 7.32
CA GLN A 129 -2.91 13.67 8.41
C GLN A 129 -1.91 12.72 9.08
N VAL A 130 -1.33 11.76 8.33
CA VAL A 130 -0.40 10.78 8.91
C VAL A 130 0.89 11.43 9.42
N ARG A 131 1.33 12.53 8.79
CA ARG A 131 2.46 13.34 9.26
C ARG A 131 2.22 13.91 10.64
N SER A 132 1.01 14.39 10.93
CA SER A 132 0.67 14.91 12.25
C SER A 132 0.78 13.82 13.32
N TYR A 133 0.38 12.61 13.03
CA TYR A 133 0.53 11.46 13.92
C TYR A 133 2.00 11.08 14.13
N ALA A 134 2.75 11.00 13.03
CA ALA A 134 4.16 10.63 13.08
C ALA A 134 4.99 11.63 13.90
N LEU A 135 4.74 12.94 13.76
CA LEU A 135 5.36 13.99 14.57
C LEU A 135 4.97 13.86 16.04
N ARG A 136 3.68 13.66 16.34
CA ARG A 136 3.19 13.53 17.71
C ARG A 136 3.75 12.30 18.43
N LEU A 137 3.96 11.22 17.70
CA LEU A 137 4.50 9.95 18.21
C LEU A 137 6.03 9.85 18.11
N ASN A 138 6.71 10.89 17.64
CA ASN A 138 8.15 10.89 17.41
C ASN A 138 8.60 9.67 16.56
N CYS A 139 7.86 9.38 15.50
CA CYS A 139 8.12 8.25 14.62
C CYS A 139 9.43 8.41 13.82
N LYS A 140 10.02 7.29 13.41
CA LYS A 140 11.16 7.26 12.47
C LYS A 140 10.71 7.37 11.01
N GLY A 141 9.43 7.18 10.73
CA GLY A 141 8.86 7.31 9.41
C GLY A 141 7.35 7.19 9.44
N LEU A 142 6.75 7.41 8.29
CA LEU A 142 5.32 7.27 8.06
C LEU A 142 5.05 6.56 6.74
N GLY A 143 3.90 5.90 6.66
CA GLY A 143 3.42 5.25 5.47
C GLY A 143 1.97 5.58 5.19
N LEU A 144 1.67 5.77 3.91
CA LEU A 144 0.32 5.78 3.36
C LEU A 144 0.16 4.55 2.47
N ILE A 145 -1.01 3.96 2.49
CA ILE A 145 -1.34 2.81 1.67
C ILE A 145 -2.73 2.93 1.08
N SER A 146 -2.85 2.57 -0.18
CA SER A 146 -4.14 2.50 -0.86
C SER A 146 -4.16 1.38 -1.90
N LYS A 147 -5.26 1.23 -2.62
CA LYS A 147 -5.34 0.30 -3.75
C LYS A 147 -4.36 0.63 -4.89
N GLU A 148 -3.84 1.84 -4.98
CA GLU A 148 -2.87 2.26 -5.99
C GLU A 148 -1.44 1.86 -5.63
N GLY A 149 -1.11 1.78 -4.33
CA GLY A 149 0.24 1.45 -3.89
C GLY A 149 0.58 1.95 -2.49
N VAL A 150 1.86 2.15 -2.25
CA VAL A 150 2.45 2.53 -0.98
C VAL A 150 3.29 3.78 -1.13
N TRP A 151 3.12 4.72 -0.22
CA TRP A 151 3.95 5.92 -0.09
C TRP A 151 4.65 5.90 1.26
N LEU A 152 5.95 6.16 1.25
CA LEU A 152 6.76 6.23 2.47
C LEU A 152 7.47 7.58 2.56
N SER A 153 7.60 8.09 3.77
CA SER A 153 8.45 9.22 4.10
C SER A 153 9.22 8.95 5.38
N THR A 154 10.46 9.40 5.40
CA THR A 154 11.41 9.26 6.51
C THR A 154 11.69 10.60 7.19
N PRO A 155 12.61 10.73 8.13
CA PRO A 155 12.63 11.67 9.27
C PRO A 155 12.34 13.13 9.00
N ASP A 156 12.53 13.63 7.79
CA ASP A 156 12.20 15.03 7.47
C ASP A 156 10.70 15.24 7.28
N PHE A 157 9.92 14.16 7.10
CA PHE A 157 8.49 14.17 6.80
C PHE A 157 8.11 15.24 5.77
N SER A 158 8.99 15.43 4.78
CA SER A 158 8.76 16.36 3.68
C SER A 158 7.92 15.69 2.60
N PHE A 159 6.84 16.35 2.18
CA PHE A 159 6.04 15.90 1.06
C PHE A 159 6.86 15.81 -0.25
N LYS A 160 7.91 16.61 -0.39
CA LYS A 160 8.80 16.56 -1.57
C LYS A 160 9.63 15.28 -1.65
N ASN A 161 9.87 14.64 -0.51
CA ASN A 161 10.73 13.47 -0.38
C ASN A 161 9.93 12.17 -0.20
N ILE A 162 8.61 12.23 -0.42
CA ILE A 162 7.77 11.04 -0.38
C ILE A 162 8.13 10.10 -1.53
N LYS A 163 8.36 8.83 -1.22
CA LYS A 163 8.61 7.78 -2.20
C LYS A 163 7.35 6.98 -2.44
N TYR A 164 7.13 6.57 -3.68
CA TYR A 164 5.96 5.81 -4.09
C TYR A 164 6.35 4.53 -4.83
N TRP A 165 5.62 3.46 -4.53
CA TRP A 165 5.67 2.19 -5.25
C TRP A 165 4.25 1.69 -5.52
N SER A 166 3.95 1.40 -6.77
CA SER A 166 2.73 0.68 -7.12
C SER A 166 2.81 -0.77 -6.65
N TRP A 167 1.68 -1.43 -6.48
CA TRP A 167 1.66 -2.85 -6.10
C TRP A 167 2.40 -3.73 -7.09
N LYS A 168 2.35 -3.42 -8.38
CA LYS A 168 3.12 -4.11 -9.41
C LYS A 168 4.63 -4.02 -9.16
N GLN A 169 5.14 -2.86 -8.76
CA GLN A 169 6.55 -2.69 -8.41
C GLN A 169 6.90 -3.46 -7.12
N ILE A 170 6.03 -3.41 -6.11
CA ILE A 170 6.23 -4.13 -4.84
C ILE A 170 6.30 -5.64 -5.04
N SER A 171 5.62 -6.18 -6.05
CA SER A 171 5.69 -7.60 -6.41
C SER A 171 7.05 -7.99 -6.99
N ALA A 172 7.86 -7.04 -7.46
CA ALA A 172 9.23 -7.29 -7.87
C ALA A 172 10.17 -7.22 -6.66
N ASN A 173 11.03 -8.23 -6.50
CA ASN A 173 11.90 -8.37 -5.32
C ASN A 173 12.76 -7.15 -5.03
N ASP A 174 13.29 -6.49 -6.07
CA ASP A 174 14.18 -5.35 -5.91
C ASP A 174 13.47 -4.16 -5.26
N HIS A 175 12.28 -3.82 -5.73
CA HIS A 175 11.50 -2.73 -5.15
C HIS A 175 10.96 -3.05 -3.76
N PHE A 176 10.61 -4.32 -3.49
CA PHE A 176 10.26 -4.73 -2.14
C PHE A 176 11.43 -4.56 -1.17
N ASN A 177 12.67 -4.87 -1.60
CA ASN A 177 13.85 -4.66 -0.78
C ASN A 177 14.07 -3.18 -0.45
N GLU A 178 13.82 -2.26 -1.38
CA GLU A 178 13.87 -0.81 -1.09
C GLU A 178 12.89 -0.42 0.03
N ILE A 179 11.65 -0.91 -0.04
CA ILE A 179 10.63 -0.66 1.00
C ILE A 179 11.07 -1.27 2.33
N PHE A 180 11.62 -2.50 2.29
CA PHE A 180 12.10 -3.17 3.48
C PHE A 180 13.28 -2.42 4.13
N ASP A 181 14.18 -1.87 3.34
CA ASP A 181 15.31 -1.10 3.84
C ASP A 181 14.88 0.20 4.54
N ILE A 182 13.77 0.78 4.10
CA ILE A 182 13.20 2.00 4.67
C ILE A 182 12.37 1.70 5.92
N ALA A 183 11.42 0.78 5.82
CA ALA A 183 10.35 0.56 6.81
C ALA A 183 10.38 -0.81 7.49
N GLY A 184 11.26 -1.73 7.07
CA GLY A 184 11.27 -3.11 7.56
C GLY A 184 11.84 -3.27 8.98
N ASN A 185 11.41 -4.35 9.62
CA ASN A 185 11.93 -4.78 10.91
C ASN A 185 13.26 -5.55 10.72
N LYS A 186 14.37 -4.82 10.73
CA LYS A 186 15.71 -5.40 10.52
C LYS A 186 16.12 -6.39 11.61
N ASP A 187 15.61 -6.22 12.83
CA ASP A 187 15.91 -7.12 13.95
C ASP A 187 15.10 -8.42 13.88
N GLY A 188 13.94 -8.41 13.24
CA GLY A 188 13.10 -9.59 13.02
C GLY A 188 13.66 -10.60 12.01
N ARG A 189 14.59 -10.20 11.14
CA ARG A 189 15.29 -11.10 10.19
C ARG A 189 16.49 -11.85 10.78
N LYS A 190 16.94 -11.47 12.00
CA LYS A 190 18.09 -12.09 12.65
C LYS A 190 17.72 -13.31 13.51
N LYS A 191 16.46 -13.71 13.49
CA LYS A 191 15.95 -14.92 14.12
C LYS A 191 15.54 -15.90 13.03
#